data_45854644c9c99e313e215f0adcbefd96
#
_entry.id   45854644c9c99e313e215f0adcbefd96
#
_cell.length_a   1.000
_cell.length_b   1.000
_cell.length_c   1.000
_cell.angle_alpha   90.00
_cell.angle_beta   90.00
_cell.angle_gamma   90.00
#
_symmetry.space_group_name_H-M   'P 1'
#
loop_
_entity.id
_entity.type
_entity.pdbx_description
1 polymer ?
#
loop_
_entity_poly.entity_id
_entity_poly.type
_entity_poly.pdbx_seq_one_letter_code
_entity_poly.pdbx_strand_id
1 'polypeptide(L)'
;MLAQTQQTDFDSGPRSLGAGGERLCVVSRQVKSVDEMIRFVVGPHGEVVPDLKRKLPGRGIWVTATRADLAEAVRRGAFARGFGHSVTIPDGFVEATERLLQRAALDALAIAGKGRQAVTGFSKVETALVRGQAVAVLHAADAAADGVRKVEALRKQSESEGRQLAVISSFPSAQLDLALGRPNVIHAALLAGAATETFIARCARLDRFRAGKPEQRVERTTRKRLPKDQN
;
A
#
# COMPACT_ATOMS: atom_id res chain seq x y z
N MET A 1 7.56 27.47 38.14
CA MET A 1 7.08 27.75 36.75
C MET A 1 7.63 26.67 35.84
N LEU A 2 6.82 25.71 35.50
CA LEU A 2 7.18 24.61 34.58
C LEU A 2 6.83 25.06 33.16
N ALA A 3 7.85 25.17 32.30
CA ALA A 3 7.68 25.50 30.91
C ALA A 3 6.95 24.35 30.21
N GLN A 4 5.72 24.60 29.72
CA GLN A 4 4.99 23.69 28.85
C GLN A 4 5.69 23.70 27.49
N THR A 5 6.42 22.62 27.20
CA THR A 5 6.95 22.35 25.86
C THR A 5 5.76 22.15 24.92
N GLN A 6 5.52 23.07 24.01
CA GLN A 6 4.54 22.91 22.93
C GLN A 6 4.97 21.71 22.07
N GLN A 7 4.33 20.58 22.30
CA GLN A 7 4.43 19.39 21.47
C GLN A 7 3.77 19.71 20.12
N THR A 8 4.58 19.96 19.09
CA THR A 8 4.09 20.03 17.71
C THR A 8 3.55 18.66 17.33
N ASP A 9 2.25 18.54 17.35
CA ASP A 9 1.52 17.30 17.09
C ASP A 9 1.50 17.03 15.58
N PHE A 10 2.44 16.20 15.09
CA PHE A 10 2.47 15.78 13.68
C PHE A 10 1.35 14.79 13.32
N ASP A 11 0.58 14.31 14.30
CA ASP A 11 -0.60 13.48 14.08
C ASP A 11 -1.89 14.31 13.98
N SER A 12 -1.82 15.62 14.28
CA SER A 12 -2.91 16.56 14.07
C SER A 12 -2.97 17.02 12.61
N GLY A 13 -3.55 16.19 11.75
CA GLY A 13 -4.10 16.65 10.48
C GLY A 13 -5.41 17.43 10.72
N PRO A 14 -5.94 18.15 9.72
CA PRO A 14 -7.20 18.85 9.85
C PRO A 14 -8.29 17.88 10.39
N ARG A 15 -8.92 18.26 11.50
CA ARG A 15 -9.87 17.46 12.26
C ARG A 15 -11.23 17.23 11.59
N SER A 16 -11.37 17.58 10.35
CA SER A 16 -12.64 17.49 9.64
C SER A 16 -12.42 17.00 8.23
N LEU A 17 -12.52 15.72 8.03
CA LEU A 17 -13.04 15.16 6.77
C LEU A 17 -13.22 13.64 6.98
N GLY A 18 -14.38 13.11 6.56
CA GLY A 18 -14.86 11.76 6.77
C GLY A 18 -13.88 10.62 6.46
N ALA A 19 -14.29 9.40 6.36
CA ALA A 19 -13.55 8.13 6.34
C ALA A 19 -12.18 8.04 5.60
N GLY A 20 -11.64 9.14 5.06
CA GLY A 20 -10.36 9.30 4.41
C GLY A 20 -9.59 10.52 4.94
N GLY A 21 -9.08 10.46 6.19
CA GLY A 21 -8.30 11.57 6.74
C GLY A 21 -7.03 11.85 5.91
N GLU A 22 -6.61 13.12 5.88
CA GLU A 22 -5.38 13.55 5.24
C GLU A 22 -4.26 13.71 6.27
N ARG A 23 -3.02 13.47 5.86
CA ARG A 23 -1.83 13.64 6.71
C ARG A 23 -0.69 14.27 5.93
N LEU A 24 0.20 14.93 6.65
CA LEU A 24 1.41 15.51 6.10
C LEU A 24 2.51 14.45 5.98
N CYS A 25 3.03 14.24 4.78
CA CYS A 25 4.21 13.39 4.57
C CYS A 25 5.46 14.07 5.15
N VAL A 26 6.18 13.37 6.04
CA VAL A 26 7.38 13.93 6.69
C VAL A 26 8.53 14.18 5.69
N VAL A 27 8.52 13.50 4.54
CA VAL A 27 9.55 13.62 3.49
C VAL A 27 9.21 14.71 2.48
N SER A 28 8.08 14.54 1.77
CA SER A 28 7.68 15.45 0.69
C SER A 28 7.07 16.76 1.19
N ARG A 29 6.61 16.79 2.46
CA ARG A 29 5.88 17.91 3.07
C ARG A 29 4.57 18.23 2.36
N GLN A 30 4.01 17.25 1.69
CA GLN A 30 2.71 17.32 1.04
C GLN A 30 1.64 16.67 1.91
N VAL A 31 0.45 17.25 1.89
CA VAL A 31 -0.75 16.66 2.49
C VAL A 31 -1.33 15.64 1.51
N LYS A 32 -1.58 14.43 1.98
CA LYS A 32 -2.06 13.30 1.19
C LYS A 32 -3.10 12.50 1.95
N SER A 33 -3.91 11.75 1.21
CA SER A 33 -4.81 10.75 1.81
C SER A 33 -4.02 9.71 2.60
N VAL A 34 -4.54 9.33 3.76
CA VAL A 34 -3.95 8.25 4.59
C VAL A 34 -3.87 6.91 3.85
N ASP A 35 -4.64 6.73 2.78
CA ASP A 35 -4.61 5.51 1.97
C ASP A 35 -3.41 5.47 1.01
N GLU A 36 -2.81 6.63 0.76
CA GLU A 36 -1.57 6.78 0.00
C GLU A 36 -0.31 6.75 0.88
N MET A 37 -0.49 6.59 2.20
CA MET A 37 0.61 6.72 3.16
C MET A 37 0.74 5.50 4.06
N ILE A 38 1.91 5.36 4.68
CA ILE A 38 2.15 4.41 5.77
C ILE A 38 2.38 5.23 7.04
N ARG A 39 1.67 4.85 8.11
CA ARG A 39 1.92 5.34 9.46
C ARG A 39 3.06 4.56 10.08
N PHE A 40 3.93 5.25 10.78
CA PHE A 40 5.01 4.66 11.57
C PHE A 40 4.91 5.16 13.00
N VAL A 41 5.22 4.29 13.95
CA VAL A 41 5.24 4.58 15.38
C VAL A 41 6.57 4.14 15.99
N VAL A 42 6.86 4.55 17.21
CA VAL A 42 8.00 4.03 17.98
C VAL A 42 7.54 2.82 18.77
N GLY A 43 8.22 1.71 18.62
CA GLY A 43 8.01 0.49 19.39
C GLY A 43 8.61 0.57 20.80
N PRO A 44 8.42 -0.48 21.62
CA PRO A 44 8.79 -0.47 23.03
C PRO A 44 10.32 -0.39 23.28
N HIS A 45 11.14 -0.77 22.30
CA HIS A 45 12.60 -0.71 22.39
C HIS A 45 13.20 0.50 21.64
N GLY A 46 12.38 1.50 21.29
CA GLY A 46 12.82 2.70 20.58
C GLY A 46 12.99 2.52 19.06
N GLU A 47 12.61 1.36 18.51
CA GLU A 47 12.65 1.08 17.08
C GLU A 47 11.44 1.68 16.34
N VAL A 48 11.63 2.07 15.08
CA VAL A 48 10.53 2.51 14.22
C VAL A 48 9.80 1.30 13.66
N VAL A 49 8.47 1.28 13.81
CA VAL A 49 7.60 0.17 13.40
C VAL A 49 6.53 0.66 12.41
N PRO A 50 6.32 -0.04 11.27
CA PRO A 50 5.23 0.25 10.35
C PRO A 50 3.87 -0.14 10.95
N ASP A 51 2.94 0.81 11.04
CA ASP A 51 1.56 0.57 11.49
C ASP A 51 0.59 0.52 10.30
N LEU A 52 0.59 -0.59 9.58
CA LEU A 52 -0.26 -0.77 8.39
C LEU A 52 -1.76 -0.75 8.70
N LYS A 53 -2.14 -1.16 9.91
CA LYS A 53 -3.54 -1.22 10.37
C LYS A 53 -3.99 0.06 11.06
N ARG A 54 -3.08 1.00 11.33
CA ARG A 54 -3.34 2.28 12.05
C ARG A 54 -3.95 2.06 13.45
N LYS A 55 -3.48 1.01 14.15
CA LYS A 55 -4.02 0.59 15.45
C LYS A 55 -2.99 0.61 16.58
N LEU A 56 -1.70 0.79 16.27
CA LEU A 56 -0.68 0.84 17.30
C LEU A 56 -0.79 2.14 18.10
N PRO A 57 -0.55 2.09 19.41
CA PRO A 57 -0.58 3.27 20.28
C PRO A 57 0.58 4.22 19.97
N GLY A 58 0.50 5.42 20.51
CA GLY A 58 1.55 6.42 20.43
C GLY A 58 1.41 7.35 19.22
N ARG A 59 2.29 8.37 19.23
CA ARG A 59 2.38 9.35 18.14
C ARG A 59 2.81 8.68 16.85
N GLY A 60 2.13 8.99 15.74
CA GLY A 60 2.44 8.47 14.42
C GLY A 60 3.13 9.49 13.51
N ILE A 61 4.04 9.02 12.67
CA ILE A 61 4.64 9.77 11.56
C ILE A 61 4.19 9.13 10.26
N TRP A 62 3.89 9.96 9.27
CA TRP A 62 3.35 9.52 8.00
C TRP A 62 4.36 9.72 6.87
N VAL A 63 4.55 8.68 6.06
CA VAL A 63 5.39 8.70 4.86
C VAL A 63 4.54 8.22 3.69
N THR A 64 4.69 8.86 2.53
CA THR A 64 4.06 8.38 1.29
C THR A 64 4.42 6.91 1.06
N ALA A 65 3.45 6.08 0.70
CA ALA A 65 3.60 4.62 0.59
C ALA A 65 4.36 4.23 -0.68
N THR A 66 5.60 4.72 -0.83
CA THR A 66 6.53 4.31 -1.87
C THR A 66 7.86 3.85 -1.28
N ARG A 67 8.52 2.90 -1.95
CA ARG A 67 9.85 2.41 -1.56
C ARG A 67 10.86 3.56 -1.51
N ALA A 68 10.78 4.46 -2.48
CA ALA A 68 11.68 5.60 -2.60
C ALA A 68 11.49 6.64 -1.49
N ASP A 69 10.24 7.01 -1.16
CA ASP A 69 9.98 7.95 -0.06
C ASP A 69 10.37 7.36 1.29
N LEU A 70 10.15 6.04 1.49
CA LEU A 70 10.57 5.40 2.74
C LEU A 70 12.10 5.34 2.86
N ALA A 71 12.81 4.99 1.79
CA ALA A 71 14.27 5.02 1.77
C ALA A 71 14.81 6.43 2.04
N GLU A 72 14.19 7.45 1.46
CA GLU A 72 14.53 8.84 1.68
C GLU A 72 14.25 9.30 3.12
N ALA A 73 13.14 8.83 3.73
CA ALA A 73 12.85 9.09 5.14
C ALA A 73 13.96 8.56 6.05
N VAL A 74 14.45 7.35 5.78
CA VAL A 74 15.56 6.72 6.50
C VAL A 74 16.84 7.52 6.29
N ARG A 75 17.22 7.76 5.04
CA ARG A 75 18.46 8.47 4.67
C ARG A 75 18.56 9.86 5.30
N ARG A 76 17.46 10.60 5.36
CA ARG A 76 17.41 11.95 5.92
C ARG A 76 17.23 11.99 7.44
N GLY A 77 17.10 10.87 8.13
CA GLY A 77 16.78 10.86 9.56
C GLY A 77 15.42 11.52 9.87
N ALA A 78 14.46 11.39 8.95
CA ALA A 78 13.17 12.07 9.07
C ALA A 78 12.35 11.56 10.26
N PHE A 79 12.55 10.31 10.66
CA PHE A 79 11.87 9.70 11.80
C PHE A 79 12.32 10.35 13.13
N ALA A 80 13.63 10.45 13.40
CA ALA A 80 14.14 11.09 14.62
C ALA A 80 13.64 12.54 14.73
N ARG A 81 13.71 13.30 13.62
CA ARG A 81 13.19 14.68 13.61
C ARG A 81 11.67 14.74 13.82
N GLY A 82 10.94 13.80 13.23
CA GLY A 82 9.49 13.75 13.33
C GLY A 82 9.02 13.36 14.74
N PHE A 83 9.67 12.40 15.40
CA PHE A 83 9.35 12.01 16.76
C PHE A 83 9.89 13.00 17.80
N GLY A 84 10.92 13.79 17.46
CA GLY A 84 11.55 14.73 18.38
C GLY A 84 12.57 14.11 19.34
N HIS A 85 12.96 12.86 19.11
CA HIS A 85 13.97 12.12 19.86
C HIS A 85 14.66 11.08 18.99
N SER A 86 15.77 10.52 19.47
CA SER A 86 16.48 9.45 18.77
C SER A 86 15.62 8.20 18.68
N VAL A 87 15.66 7.55 17.52
CA VAL A 87 14.96 6.28 17.25
C VAL A 87 15.89 5.35 16.49
N THR A 88 15.70 4.05 16.66
CA THR A 88 16.43 3.02 15.93
C THR A 88 15.68 2.64 14.66
N ILE A 89 16.38 2.63 13.53
CA ILE A 89 15.86 2.07 12.27
C ILE A 89 16.47 0.68 12.10
N PRO A 90 15.67 -0.39 12.10
CA PRO A 90 16.18 -1.74 11.88
C PRO A 90 16.84 -1.89 10.50
N ASP A 91 17.85 -2.75 10.40
CA ASP A 91 18.47 -3.08 9.12
C ASP A 91 17.45 -3.67 8.15
N GLY A 92 17.55 -3.31 6.88
CA GLY A 92 16.61 -3.75 5.86
C GLY A 92 15.16 -3.28 6.09
N PHE A 93 14.98 -2.11 6.74
CA PHE A 93 13.67 -1.57 7.13
C PHE A 93 12.72 -1.39 5.95
N VAL A 94 13.23 -0.94 4.80
CA VAL A 94 12.43 -0.74 3.58
C VAL A 94 11.91 -2.07 3.07
N GLU A 95 12.79 -3.07 2.98
CA GLU A 95 12.47 -4.44 2.56
C GLU A 95 11.53 -5.13 3.55
N ALA A 96 11.74 -4.91 4.85
CA ALA A 96 10.85 -5.43 5.89
C ALA A 96 9.44 -4.83 5.78
N THR A 97 9.34 -3.53 5.49
CA THR A 97 8.05 -2.86 5.26
C THR A 97 7.34 -3.42 4.02
N GLU A 98 8.07 -3.67 2.92
CA GLU A 98 7.50 -4.31 1.73
C GLU A 98 6.99 -5.72 2.03
N ARG A 99 7.77 -6.55 2.75
CA ARG A 99 7.31 -7.89 3.19
C ARG A 99 6.03 -7.84 4.03
N LEU A 100 5.89 -6.83 4.89
CA LEU A 100 4.66 -6.66 5.68
C LEU A 100 3.47 -6.28 4.79
N LEU A 101 3.64 -5.42 3.78
CA LEU A 101 2.60 -5.09 2.80
C LEU A 101 2.19 -6.34 2.01
N GLN A 102 3.17 -7.11 1.53
CA GLN A 102 2.96 -8.36 0.81
C GLN A 102 2.21 -9.38 1.67
N ARG A 103 2.65 -9.59 2.92
CA ARG A 103 1.97 -10.47 3.88
C ARG A 103 0.52 -10.04 4.12
N ALA A 104 0.30 -8.76 4.33
CA ALA A 104 -1.05 -8.23 4.53
C ALA A 104 -1.99 -8.50 3.34
N ALA A 105 -1.48 -8.43 2.09
CA ALA A 105 -2.26 -8.78 0.91
C ALA A 105 -2.57 -10.28 0.86
N LEU A 106 -1.57 -11.15 1.08
CA LEU A 106 -1.76 -12.61 1.09
C LEU A 106 -2.71 -13.08 2.21
N ASP A 107 -2.67 -12.44 3.38
CA ASP A 107 -3.63 -12.72 4.47
C ASP A 107 -5.08 -12.38 4.03
N ALA A 108 -5.28 -11.30 3.26
CA ALA A 108 -6.61 -10.98 2.71
C ALA A 108 -7.04 -11.99 1.64
N LEU A 109 -6.12 -12.45 0.79
CA LEU A 109 -6.40 -13.51 -0.17
C LEU A 109 -6.82 -14.81 0.51
N ALA A 110 -6.16 -15.18 1.61
CA ALA A 110 -6.53 -16.34 2.41
C ALA A 110 -7.95 -16.23 2.98
N ILE A 111 -8.36 -15.04 3.42
CA ILE A 111 -9.72 -14.79 3.88
C ILE A 111 -10.71 -14.90 2.71
N ALA A 112 -10.39 -14.33 1.54
CA ALA A 112 -11.22 -14.46 0.34
C ALA A 112 -11.38 -15.93 -0.08
N GLY A 113 -10.31 -16.73 -0.02
CA GLY A 113 -10.34 -18.16 -0.29
C GLY A 113 -11.27 -18.93 0.67
N LYS A 114 -11.15 -18.68 1.98
CA LYS A 114 -12.03 -19.27 3.01
C LYS A 114 -13.50 -18.84 2.81
N GLY A 115 -13.72 -17.59 2.39
CA GLY A 115 -15.04 -17.04 2.09
C GLY A 115 -15.60 -17.47 0.72
N ARG A 116 -14.95 -18.41 0.02
CA ARG A 116 -15.33 -18.86 -1.33
C ARG A 116 -15.39 -17.73 -2.38
N GLN A 117 -14.68 -16.65 -2.14
CA GLN A 117 -14.55 -15.51 -3.05
C GLN A 117 -13.36 -15.66 -4.01
N ALA A 118 -12.61 -16.75 -3.92
CA ALA A 118 -11.54 -17.10 -4.87
C ALA A 118 -11.77 -18.50 -5.43
N VAL A 119 -11.74 -18.62 -6.74
CA VAL A 119 -11.80 -19.90 -7.47
C VAL A 119 -10.50 -20.12 -8.23
N THR A 120 -9.95 -21.32 -8.16
CA THR A 120 -8.65 -21.70 -8.73
C THR A 120 -8.79 -22.82 -9.74
N GLY A 121 -7.86 -22.90 -10.68
CA GLY A 121 -7.84 -23.88 -11.77
C GLY A 121 -8.53 -23.35 -13.02
N PHE A 122 -7.93 -23.66 -14.19
CA PHE A 122 -8.30 -23.06 -15.48
C PHE A 122 -9.80 -23.08 -15.77
N SER A 123 -10.45 -24.26 -15.75
CA SER A 123 -11.87 -24.40 -16.09
C SER A 123 -12.82 -23.61 -15.17
N LYS A 124 -12.46 -23.49 -13.87
CA LYS A 124 -13.27 -22.69 -12.93
C LYS A 124 -13.08 -21.20 -13.14
N VAL A 125 -11.85 -20.77 -13.45
CA VAL A 125 -11.53 -19.38 -13.80
C VAL A 125 -12.28 -19.00 -15.09
N GLU A 126 -12.21 -19.83 -16.12
CA GLU A 126 -12.95 -19.67 -17.37
C GLU A 126 -14.47 -19.54 -17.10
N THR A 127 -15.04 -20.47 -16.35
CA THR A 127 -16.48 -20.43 -16.00
C THR A 127 -16.85 -19.14 -15.28
N ALA A 128 -16.03 -18.67 -14.33
CA ALA A 128 -16.29 -17.44 -13.57
C ALA A 128 -16.23 -16.20 -14.47
N LEU A 129 -15.31 -16.17 -15.43
CA LEU A 129 -15.19 -15.10 -16.42
C LEU A 129 -16.38 -15.07 -17.39
N VAL A 130 -16.70 -16.21 -18.01
CA VAL A 130 -17.81 -16.33 -18.96
C VAL A 130 -19.16 -15.99 -18.31
N ARG A 131 -19.37 -16.39 -17.05
CA ARG A 131 -20.59 -16.07 -16.31
C ARG A 131 -20.62 -14.65 -15.75
N GLY A 132 -19.55 -13.87 -15.93
CA GLY A 132 -19.44 -12.51 -15.41
C GLY A 132 -19.47 -12.41 -13.89
N GLN A 133 -19.04 -13.45 -13.19
CA GLN A 133 -18.99 -13.50 -11.73
C GLN A 133 -17.67 -12.95 -11.18
N ALA A 134 -16.61 -12.93 -12.01
CA ALA A 134 -15.30 -12.43 -11.62
C ALA A 134 -15.28 -10.90 -11.57
N VAL A 135 -14.61 -10.33 -10.57
CA VAL A 135 -14.29 -8.90 -10.44
C VAL A 135 -12.79 -8.64 -10.59
N ALA A 136 -11.98 -9.69 -10.47
CA ALA A 136 -10.54 -9.62 -10.70
C ALA A 136 -9.99 -10.99 -11.15
N VAL A 137 -8.86 -10.94 -11.85
CA VAL A 137 -8.06 -12.12 -12.23
C VAL A 137 -6.71 -12.02 -11.54
N LEU A 138 -6.27 -13.16 -11.01
CA LEU A 138 -4.97 -13.31 -10.35
C LEU A 138 -4.14 -14.29 -11.17
N HIS A 139 -2.94 -13.87 -11.58
CA HIS A 139 -1.92 -14.71 -12.19
C HIS A 139 -0.75 -14.85 -11.24
N ALA A 140 -0.16 -16.03 -11.16
CA ALA A 140 1.13 -16.18 -10.51
C ALA A 140 2.19 -15.38 -11.31
N ALA A 141 3.12 -14.72 -10.61
CA ALA A 141 4.18 -13.93 -11.25
C ALA A 141 5.13 -14.80 -12.09
N ASP A 142 5.21 -16.09 -11.78
CA ASP A 142 5.96 -17.14 -12.47
C ASP A 142 5.09 -17.98 -13.41
N ALA A 143 3.88 -17.52 -13.74
CA ALA A 143 2.98 -18.21 -14.66
C ALA A 143 3.56 -18.24 -16.08
N ALA A 144 3.40 -19.38 -16.76
CA ALA A 144 3.78 -19.50 -18.18
C ALA A 144 2.96 -18.54 -19.06
N ALA A 145 3.63 -17.86 -20.00
CA ALA A 145 3.02 -16.85 -20.86
C ALA A 145 1.80 -17.37 -21.66
N ASP A 146 1.80 -18.65 -22.07
CA ASP A 146 0.68 -19.25 -22.79
C ASP A 146 -0.59 -19.34 -21.92
N GLY A 147 -0.45 -19.77 -20.66
CA GLY A 147 -1.56 -19.82 -19.70
C GLY A 147 -2.13 -18.42 -19.42
N VAL A 148 -1.25 -17.44 -19.22
CA VAL A 148 -1.66 -16.04 -19.04
C VAL A 148 -2.42 -15.54 -20.26
N ARG A 149 -1.91 -15.75 -21.49
CA ARG A 149 -2.60 -15.31 -22.73
C ARG A 149 -4.01 -15.88 -22.84
N LYS A 150 -4.19 -17.18 -22.53
CA LYS A 150 -5.52 -17.84 -22.60
C LYS A 150 -6.52 -17.20 -21.64
N VAL A 151 -6.13 -16.97 -20.37
CA VAL A 151 -7.00 -16.34 -19.37
C VAL A 151 -7.26 -14.87 -19.70
N GLU A 152 -6.24 -14.14 -20.19
CA GLU A 152 -6.39 -12.75 -20.61
C GLU A 152 -7.30 -12.57 -21.82
N ALA A 153 -7.34 -13.54 -22.75
CA ALA A 153 -8.30 -13.52 -23.85
C ALA A 153 -9.75 -13.62 -23.34
N LEU A 154 -10.01 -14.53 -22.41
CA LEU A 154 -11.33 -14.66 -21.76
C LEU A 154 -11.71 -13.41 -20.95
N ARG A 155 -10.75 -12.82 -20.21
CA ARG A 155 -10.96 -11.58 -19.48
C ARG A 155 -11.38 -10.44 -20.42
N LYS A 156 -10.65 -10.23 -21.51
CA LYS A 156 -10.96 -9.19 -22.51
C LYS A 156 -12.34 -9.40 -23.15
N GLN A 157 -12.73 -10.64 -23.42
CA GLN A 157 -14.06 -10.95 -23.88
C GLN A 157 -15.14 -10.55 -22.86
N SER A 158 -14.90 -10.85 -21.57
CA SER A 158 -15.80 -10.45 -20.48
C SER A 158 -15.87 -8.92 -20.30
N GLU A 159 -14.78 -8.19 -20.58
CA GLU A 159 -14.74 -6.71 -20.52
C GLU A 159 -15.48 -6.04 -21.69
N SER A 160 -15.56 -6.67 -22.87
CA SER A 160 -16.34 -6.14 -24.01
C SER A 160 -17.82 -5.98 -23.67
N GLU A 161 -18.28 -6.60 -22.59
CA GLU A 161 -19.63 -6.46 -22.03
C GLU A 161 -19.75 -5.29 -21.02
N GLY A 162 -18.76 -4.40 -20.96
CA GLY A 162 -18.78 -3.19 -20.09
C GLY A 162 -18.29 -3.41 -18.65
N ARG A 163 -17.62 -4.53 -18.36
CA ARG A 163 -17.05 -4.83 -17.04
C ARG A 163 -15.54 -4.54 -17.03
N GLN A 164 -15.05 -3.86 -16.01
CA GLN A 164 -13.62 -3.72 -15.77
C GLN A 164 -13.18 -4.75 -14.72
N LEU A 165 -12.23 -5.62 -15.06
CA LEU A 165 -11.64 -6.60 -14.16
C LEU A 165 -10.22 -6.20 -13.79
N ALA A 166 -9.93 -6.14 -12.49
CA ALA A 166 -8.57 -5.93 -12.02
C ALA A 166 -7.68 -7.14 -12.36
N VAL A 167 -6.43 -6.89 -12.77
CA VAL A 167 -5.43 -7.94 -13.00
C VAL A 167 -4.34 -7.81 -11.96
N ILE A 168 -4.02 -8.91 -11.29
CA ILE A 168 -3.03 -8.96 -10.22
C ILE A 168 -2.00 -10.04 -10.57
N SER A 169 -0.70 -9.68 -10.55
CA SER A 169 0.41 -10.60 -10.83
C SER A 169 1.60 -10.41 -9.89
N SER A 170 1.32 -9.93 -8.67
CA SER A 170 2.36 -9.48 -7.72
C SER A 170 2.99 -10.60 -6.89
N PHE A 171 2.52 -11.87 -7.00
CA PHE A 171 2.90 -12.98 -6.14
C PHE A 171 3.30 -14.22 -6.94
N PRO A 172 4.42 -14.93 -6.59
CA PRO A 172 4.74 -16.22 -7.18
C PRO A 172 3.74 -17.31 -6.76
N SER A 173 3.66 -18.38 -7.57
CA SER A 173 2.74 -19.52 -7.36
C SER A 173 2.84 -20.10 -5.96
N ALA A 174 4.06 -20.29 -5.43
CA ALA A 174 4.28 -20.83 -4.10
C ALA A 174 3.62 -19.99 -2.98
N GLN A 175 3.53 -18.68 -3.12
CA GLN A 175 2.84 -17.82 -2.15
C GLN A 175 1.31 -17.91 -2.30
N LEU A 176 0.82 -18.08 -3.52
CA LEU A 176 -0.60 -18.27 -3.79
C LEU A 176 -1.08 -19.62 -3.25
N ASP A 177 -0.27 -20.67 -3.40
CA ASP A 177 -0.52 -22.01 -2.85
C ASP A 177 -0.72 -21.95 -1.34
N LEU A 178 0.21 -21.29 -0.64
CA LEU A 178 0.13 -21.13 0.80
C LEU A 178 -1.11 -20.29 1.24
N ALA A 179 -1.38 -19.21 0.55
CA ALA A 179 -2.50 -18.32 0.89
C ALA A 179 -3.86 -18.99 0.68
N LEU A 180 -4.01 -19.75 -0.41
CA LEU A 180 -5.28 -20.40 -0.76
C LEU A 180 -5.41 -21.83 -0.22
N GLY A 181 -4.33 -22.37 0.38
CA GLY A 181 -4.31 -23.73 0.91
C GLY A 181 -4.49 -24.81 -0.17
N ARG A 182 -3.96 -24.57 -1.37
CA ARG A 182 -4.10 -25.45 -2.55
C ARG A 182 -2.80 -25.47 -3.34
N PRO A 183 -2.36 -26.62 -3.83
CA PRO A 183 -1.20 -26.71 -4.70
C PRO A 183 -1.49 -26.19 -6.12
N ASN A 184 -0.46 -25.73 -6.81
CA ASN A 184 -0.49 -25.37 -8.22
C ASN A 184 -1.48 -24.22 -8.56
N VAL A 185 -1.52 -23.19 -7.77
CA VAL A 185 -2.33 -22.00 -8.04
C VAL A 185 -1.58 -21.10 -9.01
N ILE A 186 -1.81 -21.28 -10.28
CA ILE A 186 -1.23 -20.44 -11.36
C ILE A 186 -2.18 -19.31 -11.75
N HIS A 187 -3.49 -19.60 -11.79
CA HIS A 187 -4.53 -18.63 -12.08
C HIS A 187 -5.68 -18.77 -11.10
N ALA A 188 -6.25 -17.64 -10.69
CA ALA A 188 -7.47 -17.59 -9.91
C ALA A 188 -8.39 -16.46 -10.42
N ALA A 189 -9.71 -16.67 -10.31
CA ALA A 189 -10.68 -15.60 -10.45
C ALA A 189 -11.21 -15.24 -9.06
N LEU A 190 -11.32 -13.93 -8.82
CA LEU A 190 -11.85 -13.40 -7.57
C LEU A 190 -13.30 -12.93 -7.81
N LEU A 191 -14.18 -13.39 -6.95
CA LEU A 191 -15.61 -13.07 -6.96
C LEU A 191 -15.87 -11.85 -6.07
N ALA A 192 -16.96 -11.15 -6.31
CA ALA A 192 -17.36 -10.00 -5.51
C ALA A 192 -17.50 -10.35 -4.01
N GLY A 193 -17.02 -9.45 -3.16
CA GLY A 193 -17.13 -9.55 -1.71
C GLY A 193 -16.08 -8.75 -0.96
N ALA A 194 -16.35 -8.46 0.30
CA ALA A 194 -15.54 -7.57 1.14
C ALA A 194 -14.07 -8.06 1.29
N ALA A 195 -13.83 -9.37 1.33
CA ALA A 195 -12.47 -9.89 1.41
C ALA A 195 -11.70 -9.71 0.10
N THR A 196 -12.37 -9.87 -1.04
CA THR A 196 -11.82 -9.58 -2.37
C THR A 196 -11.47 -8.10 -2.52
N GLU A 197 -12.37 -7.20 -2.14
CA GLU A 197 -12.12 -5.75 -2.16
C GLU A 197 -10.92 -5.38 -1.29
N THR A 198 -10.84 -5.95 -0.09
CA THR A 198 -9.71 -5.76 0.82
C THR A 198 -8.39 -6.26 0.19
N PHE A 199 -8.42 -7.42 -0.48
CA PHE A 199 -7.26 -7.96 -1.17
C PHE A 199 -6.80 -7.05 -2.32
N ILE A 200 -7.72 -6.63 -3.19
CA ILE A 200 -7.43 -5.73 -4.31
C ILE A 200 -6.81 -4.41 -3.81
N ALA A 201 -7.40 -3.82 -2.78
CA ALA A 201 -6.89 -2.57 -2.19
C ALA A 201 -5.47 -2.74 -1.62
N ARG A 202 -5.18 -3.89 -0.98
CA ARG A 202 -3.84 -4.18 -0.44
C ARG A 202 -2.83 -4.46 -1.54
N CYS A 203 -3.22 -5.12 -2.65
CA CYS A 203 -2.38 -5.29 -3.83
C CYS A 203 -2.04 -3.94 -4.45
N ALA A 204 -3.01 -3.07 -4.68
CA ALA A 204 -2.78 -1.74 -5.22
C ALA A 204 -1.82 -0.92 -4.34
N ARG A 205 -1.89 -1.08 -3.01
CA ARG A 205 -0.94 -0.45 -2.08
C ARG A 205 0.47 -1.02 -2.19
N LEU A 206 0.61 -2.35 -2.32
CA LEU A 206 1.89 -3.01 -2.53
C LEU A 206 2.52 -2.60 -3.86
N ASP A 207 1.74 -2.58 -4.94
CA ASP A 207 2.21 -2.21 -6.28
C ASP A 207 2.63 -0.73 -6.32
N ARG A 208 1.88 0.17 -5.67
CA ARG A 208 2.27 1.57 -5.49
C ARG A 208 3.59 1.67 -4.72
N PHE A 209 3.76 0.88 -3.65
CA PHE A 209 5.00 0.87 -2.88
C PHE A 209 6.20 0.48 -3.74
N ARG A 210 6.05 -0.50 -4.62
CA ARG A 210 7.10 -0.99 -5.53
C ARG A 210 7.39 -0.05 -6.70
N ALA A 211 6.35 0.49 -7.34
CA ALA A 211 6.46 1.28 -8.55
C ALA A 211 6.73 2.77 -8.30
N GLY A 212 6.45 3.28 -7.10
CA GLY A 212 6.47 4.71 -6.81
C GLY A 212 7.86 5.31 -6.92
N LYS A 213 7.99 6.34 -7.79
CA LYS A 213 9.12 7.27 -7.79
C LYS A 213 8.99 8.23 -6.61
N PRO A 214 10.10 8.72 -6.00
CA PRO A 214 10.01 9.75 -4.98
C PRO A 214 9.39 11.00 -5.63
N GLU A 215 8.36 11.55 -4.99
CA GLU A 215 7.82 12.82 -5.43
C GLU A 215 8.84 13.93 -5.19
N GLN A 216 9.09 14.72 -6.22
CA GLN A 216 9.98 15.88 -6.12
C GLN A 216 9.38 16.89 -5.15
N ARG A 217 10.19 17.32 -4.19
CA ARG A 217 9.84 18.39 -3.27
C ARG A 217 9.59 19.65 -4.09
N VAL A 218 8.38 20.19 -4.02
CA VAL A 218 8.11 21.54 -4.53
C VAL A 218 8.93 22.51 -3.68
N GLU A 219 10.04 23.00 -4.24
CA GLU A 219 10.80 24.09 -3.63
C GLU A 219 9.89 25.31 -3.57
N ARG A 220 9.56 25.75 -2.37
CA ARG A 220 8.93 27.05 -2.18
C ARG A 220 9.91 28.10 -2.71
N THR A 221 9.62 28.63 -3.89
CA THR A 221 10.28 29.83 -4.40
C THR A 221 10.15 30.90 -3.35
N THR A 222 11.23 31.19 -2.67
CA THR A 222 11.33 32.30 -1.72
C THR A 222 11.05 33.57 -2.51
N ARG A 223 9.89 34.16 -2.32
CA ARG A 223 9.59 35.51 -2.85
C ARG A 223 10.71 36.43 -2.42
N LYS A 224 11.57 36.77 -3.37
CA LYS A 224 12.58 37.80 -3.26
C LYS A 224 11.85 39.08 -2.88
N ARG A 225 12.07 39.60 -1.67
CA ARG A 225 11.59 40.94 -1.29
C ARG A 225 12.21 41.92 -2.26
N LEU A 226 11.37 42.62 -2.99
CA LEU A 226 11.77 43.80 -3.75
C LEU A 226 12.33 44.85 -2.77
N PRO A 227 13.46 45.51 -3.10
CA PRO A 227 13.93 46.62 -2.31
C PRO A 227 12.89 47.74 -2.34
N LYS A 228 12.60 48.31 -1.17
CA LYS A 228 11.81 49.56 -1.08
C LYS A 228 12.69 50.67 -1.63
N ASP A 229 12.28 51.23 -2.77
CA ASP A 229 12.83 52.49 -3.26
C ASP A 229 12.57 53.56 -2.20
N GLN A 230 13.66 54.22 -1.78
CA GLN A 230 13.63 55.44 -0.99
C GLN A 230 13.34 56.58 -1.94
N ASN A 231 12.30 57.33 -1.64
CA ASN A 231 12.14 58.73 -2.05
C ASN A 231 11.65 59.53 -0.84
#